data_31644e03bc1a752d6ca1ed403b7f960a
#
_entry.id   31644e03bc1a752d6ca1ed403b7f960a
#
_cell.length_a   1.000
_cell.length_b   1.000
_cell.length_c   1.000
_cell.angle_alpha   90.00
_cell.angle_beta   90.00
_cell.angle_gamma   90.00
#
_symmetry.space_group_name_H-M   'P 1'
#
loop_
_entity.id
_entity.type
_entity.pdbx_description
1 polymer ?
#
loop_
_entity_poly.entity_id
_entity_poly.type
_entity_poly.pdbx_seq_one_letter_code
_entity_poly.pdbx_strand_id
1 'polypeptide(L)'
;GSANVIGGQFAALKTYGGRVEEMIVKEPVAMKVAFGENPKTVYNEKRQMPTTRMATAALLRENIMKAKEYMQLLEDYENDKENNDKPELDFKMESMLKVVKGEIPLKAHAHRADDILTAIRIAKEFNLKLTLEHCTEGYMIKDILAEENVPVVVGPMLTDRSKIELRNQSLKNPGILAKAGVKVAIMTDHPCVPIQYLLLSAAMAVREGMDEEDALRAITINAASVAGIDDRVGSIEPGKDADIVIFDGYPFEFRTKVVMTIIDGKVVYERQ
;
A
#
# COMPACT_ATOMS: atom_id res chain seq x y z
N GLY A 1 -11.13 -0.55 3.09
CA GLY A 1 -10.66 0.66 3.77
C GLY A 1 -10.13 0.36 5.17
N SER A 2 -9.49 1.35 5.79
CA SER A 2 -8.84 1.22 7.11
C SER A 2 -9.82 1.17 8.31
N ALA A 3 -11.12 1.26 8.07
CA ALA A 3 -12.15 1.07 9.08
C ALA A 3 -12.21 -0.37 9.64
N ASN A 4 -11.74 -1.34 8.86
CA ASN A 4 -11.76 -2.76 9.24
C ASN A 4 -10.34 -3.27 9.48
N VAL A 5 -10.18 -4.26 10.37
CA VAL A 5 -8.89 -4.95 10.59
C VAL A 5 -8.42 -5.60 9.30
N ILE A 6 -9.32 -6.23 8.56
CA ILE A 6 -9.10 -6.73 7.20
C ILE A 6 -10.07 -5.99 6.29
N GLY A 7 -9.54 -5.17 5.37
CA GLY A 7 -10.31 -4.17 4.62
C GLY A 7 -10.66 -4.55 3.19
N GLY A 8 -10.20 -5.70 2.70
CA GLY A 8 -10.43 -6.18 1.34
C GLY A 8 -9.18 -6.13 0.45
N GLN A 9 -9.33 -6.63 -0.77
CA GLN A 9 -8.25 -6.72 -1.75
C GLN A 9 -8.07 -5.41 -2.51
N PHE A 10 -6.83 -5.14 -2.94
CA PHE A 10 -6.47 -4.03 -3.83
C PHE A 10 -6.42 -4.48 -5.29
N ALA A 11 -6.71 -3.55 -6.18
CA ALA A 11 -6.40 -3.67 -7.61
C ALA A 11 -5.53 -2.49 -8.06
N ALA A 12 -4.70 -2.72 -9.06
CA ALA A 12 -3.97 -1.67 -9.77
C ALA A 12 -4.71 -1.33 -11.07
N LEU A 13 -4.99 -0.05 -11.28
CA LEU A 13 -5.78 0.45 -12.38
C LEU A 13 -5.02 1.55 -13.13
N LYS A 14 -5.17 1.62 -14.45
CA LYS A 14 -4.88 2.82 -15.22
C LYS A 14 -6.03 3.82 -15.05
N THR A 15 -5.71 5.10 -15.03
CA THR A 15 -6.68 6.17 -14.79
C THR A 15 -7.40 6.63 -16.09
N TYR A 16 -7.37 5.80 -17.10
CA TYR A 16 -8.02 6.03 -18.38
C TYR A 16 -8.67 4.75 -18.89
N GLY A 17 -9.94 4.83 -19.29
CA GLY A 17 -10.73 3.72 -19.82
C GLY A 17 -12.22 4.01 -19.70
N GLY A 18 -13.03 3.26 -20.44
CA GLY A 18 -14.49 3.36 -20.41
C GLY A 18 -15.15 2.46 -19.37
N ARG A 19 -14.46 1.38 -19.00
CA ARG A 19 -14.93 0.34 -18.05
C ARG A 19 -13.80 -0.09 -17.14
N VAL A 20 -14.14 -0.49 -15.91
CA VAL A 20 -13.16 -0.92 -14.91
C VAL A 20 -12.30 -2.09 -15.42
N GLU A 21 -12.92 -3.05 -16.11
CA GLU A 21 -12.25 -4.22 -16.67
C GLU A 21 -11.15 -3.86 -17.68
N GLU A 22 -11.33 -2.77 -18.42
CA GLU A 22 -10.36 -2.24 -19.39
C GLU A 22 -9.20 -1.50 -18.69
N MET A 23 -9.43 -1.02 -17.47
CA MET A 23 -8.48 -0.23 -16.68
C MET A 23 -7.59 -1.09 -15.79
N ILE A 24 -8.00 -2.34 -15.48
CA ILE A 24 -7.28 -3.23 -14.57
C ILE A 24 -5.92 -3.61 -15.15
N VAL A 25 -4.85 -3.28 -14.41
CA VAL A 25 -3.49 -3.73 -14.69
C VAL A 25 -3.23 -5.08 -14.03
N LYS A 26 -3.68 -5.21 -12.76
CA LYS A 26 -3.53 -6.44 -11.97
C LYS A 26 -4.52 -6.47 -10.81
N GLU A 27 -5.13 -7.63 -10.57
CA GLU A 27 -5.99 -7.89 -9.41
C GLU A 27 -5.93 -9.36 -8.97
N PRO A 28 -5.95 -9.64 -7.65
CA PRO A 28 -5.61 -8.69 -6.60
C PRO A 28 -4.10 -8.42 -6.54
N VAL A 29 -3.70 -7.23 -6.09
CA VAL A 29 -2.28 -6.89 -5.87
C VAL A 29 -1.88 -7.00 -4.42
N ALA A 30 -2.81 -6.90 -3.48
CA ALA A 30 -2.56 -6.97 -2.04
C ALA A 30 -3.84 -7.17 -1.24
N MET A 31 -3.71 -7.48 0.06
CA MET A 31 -4.80 -7.47 1.04
C MET A 31 -4.62 -6.32 2.02
N LYS A 32 -5.63 -5.43 2.14
CA LYS A 32 -5.63 -4.35 3.14
C LYS A 32 -5.82 -4.91 4.54
N VAL A 33 -4.93 -4.49 5.44
CA VAL A 33 -5.13 -4.61 6.88
C VAL A 33 -4.93 -3.26 7.55
N ALA A 34 -5.49 -3.06 8.74
CA ALA A 34 -5.39 -1.80 9.44
C ALA A 34 -5.14 -1.98 10.93
N PHE A 35 -4.22 -1.14 11.41
CA PHE A 35 -3.86 -0.97 12.82
C PHE A 35 -4.25 0.44 13.28
N GLY A 36 -4.07 0.72 14.58
CA GLY A 36 -4.20 2.06 15.13
C GLY A 36 -5.64 2.49 15.42
N GLU A 37 -5.90 3.76 15.20
CA GLU A 37 -7.15 4.39 15.65
C GLU A 37 -8.35 4.00 14.80
N ASN A 38 -8.19 3.86 13.50
CA ASN A 38 -9.32 3.69 12.58
C ASN A 38 -10.18 2.46 12.90
N PRO A 39 -9.67 1.21 12.92
CA PRO A 39 -10.50 0.06 13.24
C PRO A 39 -11.00 0.11 14.69
N LYS A 40 -10.16 0.55 15.63
CA LYS A 40 -10.53 0.66 17.03
C LYS A 40 -11.71 1.62 17.25
N THR A 41 -11.70 2.80 16.63
CA THR A 41 -12.76 3.80 16.80
C THR A 41 -14.06 3.32 16.18
N VAL A 42 -14.03 2.87 14.91
CA VAL A 42 -15.23 2.42 14.20
C VAL A 42 -15.92 1.25 14.90
N TYR A 43 -15.17 0.29 15.42
CA TYR A 43 -15.76 -0.86 16.09
C TYR A 43 -16.20 -0.54 17.54
N ASN A 44 -15.50 0.38 18.23
CA ASN A 44 -15.94 0.87 19.54
C ASN A 44 -17.29 1.58 19.46
N GLU A 45 -17.53 2.40 18.43
CA GLU A 45 -18.83 3.03 18.18
C GLU A 45 -19.95 2.00 17.99
N LYS A 46 -19.64 0.86 17.38
CA LYS A 46 -20.55 -0.28 17.20
C LYS A 46 -20.65 -1.19 18.44
N ARG A 47 -19.91 -0.92 19.51
CA ARG A 47 -19.75 -1.78 20.70
C ARG A 47 -19.29 -3.19 20.36
N GLN A 48 -18.38 -3.30 19.39
CA GLN A 48 -17.79 -4.55 18.89
C GLN A 48 -16.26 -4.52 18.99
N MET A 49 -15.61 -5.68 18.97
CA MET A 49 -14.14 -5.76 18.83
C MET A 49 -13.70 -5.47 17.40
N PRO A 50 -12.53 -4.81 17.23
CA PRO A 50 -11.54 -4.44 18.27
C PRO A 50 -11.83 -3.06 18.87
N THR A 51 -11.64 -2.94 20.19
CA THR A 51 -11.65 -1.65 20.90
C THR A 51 -10.27 -1.22 21.39
N THR A 52 -9.27 -2.09 21.21
CA THR A 52 -7.88 -1.86 21.62
C THR A 52 -6.90 -2.30 20.52
N ARG A 53 -5.66 -1.80 20.56
CA ARG A 53 -4.57 -2.24 19.65
C ARG A 53 -4.25 -3.73 19.78
N MET A 54 -4.29 -4.26 21.01
CA MET A 54 -4.10 -5.68 21.28
C MET A 54 -5.18 -6.55 20.63
N ALA A 55 -6.45 -6.12 20.71
CA ALA A 55 -7.55 -6.82 20.06
C ALA A 55 -7.42 -6.78 18.52
N THR A 56 -6.97 -5.67 17.95
CA THR A 56 -6.67 -5.57 16.50
C THR A 56 -5.63 -6.62 16.08
N ALA A 57 -4.52 -6.69 16.82
CA ALA A 57 -3.46 -7.67 16.56
C ALA A 57 -3.94 -9.13 16.73
N ALA A 58 -4.76 -9.40 17.74
CA ALA A 58 -5.33 -10.73 17.99
C ALA A 58 -6.27 -11.17 16.86
N LEU A 59 -7.19 -10.29 16.44
CA LEU A 59 -8.11 -10.56 15.34
C LEU A 59 -7.40 -10.81 14.01
N LEU A 60 -6.34 -10.07 13.71
CA LEU A 60 -5.56 -10.32 12.50
C LEU A 60 -4.90 -11.70 12.54
N ARG A 61 -4.26 -12.06 13.67
CA ARG A 61 -3.66 -13.39 13.85
C ARG A 61 -4.67 -14.51 13.70
N GLU A 62 -5.83 -14.37 14.35
CA GLU A 62 -6.91 -15.34 14.28
C GLU A 62 -7.35 -15.60 12.83
N ASN A 63 -7.54 -14.54 12.04
CA ASN A 63 -7.93 -14.70 10.63
C ASN A 63 -6.82 -15.30 9.77
N ILE A 64 -5.54 -14.96 10.02
CA ILE A 64 -4.42 -15.60 9.32
C ILE A 64 -4.34 -17.09 9.66
N MET A 65 -4.50 -17.46 10.92
CA MET A 65 -4.52 -18.87 11.34
C MET A 65 -5.66 -19.64 10.67
N LYS A 66 -6.90 -19.11 10.70
CA LYS A 66 -8.04 -19.70 10.01
C LYS A 66 -7.80 -19.87 8.51
N ALA A 67 -7.17 -18.90 7.86
CA ALA A 67 -6.84 -18.99 6.44
C ALA A 67 -5.79 -20.08 6.16
N LYS A 68 -4.81 -20.28 7.06
CA LYS A 68 -3.84 -21.38 6.96
C LYS A 68 -4.48 -22.75 7.19
N GLU A 69 -5.37 -22.86 8.18
CA GLU A 69 -6.15 -24.08 8.42
C GLU A 69 -7.03 -24.42 7.21
N TYR A 70 -7.73 -23.41 6.66
CA TYR A 70 -8.55 -23.61 5.46
C TYR A 70 -7.71 -24.03 4.25
N MET A 71 -6.54 -23.43 4.06
CA MET A 71 -5.59 -23.83 3.02
C MET A 71 -5.17 -25.30 3.17
N GLN A 72 -4.85 -25.72 4.40
CA GLN A 72 -4.45 -27.10 4.68
C GLN A 72 -5.58 -28.09 4.37
N LEU A 73 -6.83 -27.77 4.78
CA LEU A 73 -7.99 -28.60 4.47
C LEU A 73 -8.23 -28.76 2.98
N LEU A 74 -8.02 -27.69 2.20
CA LEU A 74 -8.11 -27.76 0.73
C LEU A 74 -7.01 -28.64 0.14
N GLU A 75 -5.77 -28.52 0.63
CA GLU A 75 -4.64 -29.36 0.19
C GLU A 75 -4.85 -30.83 0.55
N ASP A 76 -5.31 -31.13 1.75
CA ASP A 76 -5.60 -32.50 2.19
C ASP A 76 -6.70 -33.14 1.33
N TYR A 77 -7.77 -32.37 1.02
CA TYR A 77 -8.81 -32.84 0.11
C TYR A 77 -8.29 -33.10 -1.31
N GLU A 78 -7.48 -32.20 -1.87
CA GLU A 78 -6.92 -32.39 -3.21
C GLU A 78 -5.96 -33.57 -3.30
N ASN A 79 -5.21 -33.84 -2.21
CA ASN A 79 -4.27 -34.96 -2.15
C ASN A 79 -4.97 -36.32 -1.96
N ASP A 80 -6.08 -36.39 -1.26
CA ASP A 80 -6.82 -37.62 -0.98
C ASP A 80 -8.34 -37.35 -0.87
N LYS A 81 -8.99 -37.33 -2.04
CA LYS A 81 -10.43 -37.05 -2.18
C LYS A 81 -11.33 -38.17 -1.68
N GLU A 82 -10.78 -39.40 -1.53
CA GLU A 82 -11.55 -40.54 -1.09
C GLU A 82 -11.73 -40.55 0.43
N ASN A 83 -10.75 -40.05 1.18
CA ASN A 83 -10.73 -40.08 2.64
C ASN A 83 -10.98 -38.71 3.29
N ASN A 84 -11.02 -37.61 2.51
CA ASN A 84 -11.26 -36.27 3.03
C ASN A 84 -12.55 -35.68 2.41
N ASP A 85 -13.34 -35.01 3.24
CA ASP A 85 -14.48 -34.24 2.77
C ASP A 85 -14.02 -32.92 2.17
N LYS A 86 -14.69 -32.48 1.10
CA LYS A 86 -14.43 -31.16 0.53
C LYS A 86 -14.83 -30.08 1.52
N PRO A 87 -13.90 -29.16 1.90
CA PRO A 87 -14.21 -28.06 2.80
C PRO A 87 -15.36 -27.19 2.28
N GLU A 88 -16.22 -26.74 3.19
CA GLU A 88 -17.24 -25.75 2.86
C GLU A 88 -16.60 -24.46 2.35
N LEU A 89 -17.23 -23.82 1.37
CA LEU A 89 -16.75 -22.58 0.79
C LEU A 89 -16.85 -21.42 1.79
N ASP A 90 -15.70 -20.91 2.25
CA ASP A 90 -15.59 -19.69 3.05
C ASP A 90 -14.99 -18.55 2.22
N PHE A 91 -15.84 -17.63 1.76
CA PHE A 91 -15.40 -16.48 0.93
C PHE A 91 -14.36 -15.57 1.61
N LYS A 92 -14.35 -15.50 2.95
CA LYS A 92 -13.35 -14.71 3.67
C LYS A 92 -11.99 -15.41 3.62
N MET A 93 -11.99 -16.70 3.85
CA MET A 93 -10.77 -17.49 3.81
C MET A 93 -10.24 -17.60 2.38
N GLU A 94 -11.11 -17.82 1.39
CA GLU A 94 -10.74 -17.77 -0.03
C GLU A 94 -9.99 -16.48 -0.40
N SER A 95 -10.50 -15.34 0.06
CA SER A 95 -9.85 -14.04 -0.19
C SER A 95 -8.47 -13.91 0.45
N MET A 96 -8.20 -14.67 1.51
CA MET A 96 -6.93 -14.67 2.25
C MET A 96 -5.92 -15.71 1.72
N LEU A 97 -6.34 -16.69 0.90
CA LEU A 97 -5.44 -17.75 0.42
C LEU A 97 -4.20 -17.20 -0.28
N LYS A 98 -4.36 -16.19 -1.15
CA LYS A 98 -3.22 -15.59 -1.85
C LYS A 98 -2.20 -14.94 -0.92
N VAL A 99 -2.65 -14.45 0.25
CA VAL A 99 -1.78 -13.88 1.29
C VAL A 99 -0.99 -14.99 1.96
N VAL A 100 -1.66 -16.03 2.47
CA VAL A 100 -1.00 -17.11 3.21
C VAL A 100 -0.11 -17.97 2.31
N LYS A 101 -0.36 -18.03 1.00
CA LYS A 101 0.50 -18.61 -0.04
C LYS A 101 1.69 -17.71 -0.41
N GLY A 102 1.73 -16.47 0.08
CA GLY A 102 2.79 -15.51 -0.23
C GLY A 102 2.74 -14.94 -1.66
N GLU A 103 1.61 -15.08 -2.36
CA GLU A 103 1.40 -14.56 -3.72
C GLU A 103 1.24 -13.04 -3.72
N ILE A 104 0.51 -12.50 -2.73
CA ILE A 104 0.29 -11.06 -2.53
C ILE A 104 0.66 -10.63 -1.11
N PRO A 105 1.12 -9.38 -0.90
CA PRO A 105 1.45 -8.87 0.42
C PRO A 105 0.20 -8.45 1.22
N LEU A 106 0.37 -8.36 2.54
CA LEU A 106 -0.45 -7.50 3.38
C LEU A 106 -0.03 -6.05 3.17
N LYS A 107 -0.99 -5.13 2.96
CA LYS A 107 -0.80 -3.68 2.99
C LYS A 107 -1.36 -3.13 4.29
N ALA A 108 -0.45 -2.85 5.23
CA ALA A 108 -0.81 -2.50 6.59
C ALA A 108 -0.87 -0.99 6.79
N HIS A 109 -2.09 -0.46 7.01
CA HIS A 109 -2.30 0.89 7.50
C HIS A 109 -1.77 0.99 8.93
N ALA A 110 -0.73 1.79 9.14
CA ALA A 110 -0.16 2.04 10.46
C ALA A 110 0.53 3.40 10.48
N HIS A 111 0.22 4.21 11.48
CA HIS A 111 0.82 5.54 11.67
C HIS A 111 1.94 5.53 12.72
N ARG A 112 1.66 4.96 13.90
CA ARG A 112 2.56 4.97 15.05
C ARG A 112 3.63 3.90 14.94
N ALA A 113 4.80 4.18 15.52
CA ALA A 113 5.92 3.24 15.55
C ALA A 113 5.55 1.89 16.18
N ASP A 114 4.76 1.88 17.27
CA ASP A 114 4.31 0.65 17.94
C ASP A 114 3.35 -0.19 17.08
N ASP A 115 2.46 0.45 16.32
CA ASP A 115 1.57 -0.23 15.37
C ASP A 115 2.37 -0.79 14.16
N ILE A 116 3.33 -0.02 13.65
CA ILE A 116 4.25 -0.44 12.56
C ILE A 116 5.04 -1.68 12.99
N LEU A 117 5.66 -1.64 14.16
CA LEU A 117 6.41 -2.79 14.70
C LEU A 117 5.50 -4.00 14.96
N THR A 118 4.25 -3.78 15.33
CA THR A 118 3.26 -4.86 15.49
C THR A 118 2.93 -5.52 14.14
N ALA A 119 2.76 -4.72 13.08
CA ALA A 119 2.52 -5.24 11.72
C ALA A 119 3.72 -6.09 11.23
N ILE A 120 4.95 -5.60 11.42
CA ILE A 120 6.18 -6.32 11.06
C ILE A 120 6.27 -7.65 11.84
N ARG A 121 6.05 -7.62 13.15
CA ARG A 121 6.10 -8.83 13.99
C ARG A 121 5.08 -9.87 13.53
N ILE A 122 3.84 -9.50 13.20
CA ILE A 122 2.83 -10.43 12.70
C ILE A 122 3.23 -10.99 11.33
N ALA A 123 3.70 -10.15 10.42
CA ALA A 123 4.15 -10.62 9.12
C ALA A 123 5.30 -11.65 9.25
N LYS A 124 6.27 -11.42 10.14
CA LYS A 124 7.36 -12.36 10.43
C LYS A 124 6.85 -13.65 11.06
N GLU A 125 5.95 -13.57 12.05
CA GLU A 125 5.36 -14.73 12.75
C GLU A 125 4.72 -15.73 11.78
N PHE A 126 4.08 -15.23 10.73
CA PHE A 126 3.38 -16.06 9.74
C PHE A 126 4.12 -16.19 8.40
N ASN A 127 5.32 -15.64 8.27
CA ASN A 127 6.12 -15.60 7.03
C ASN A 127 5.35 -14.98 5.85
N LEU A 128 4.77 -13.80 6.07
CA LEU A 128 3.97 -13.08 5.08
C LEU A 128 4.76 -11.91 4.47
N LYS A 129 4.50 -11.62 3.21
CA LYS A 129 4.96 -10.37 2.59
C LYS A 129 4.19 -9.19 3.18
N LEU A 130 4.89 -8.07 3.42
CA LEU A 130 4.33 -6.88 4.04
C LEU A 130 4.75 -5.62 3.29
N THR A 131 3.83 -4.68 3.15
CA THR A 131 4.11 -3.27 2.89
C THR A 131 3.39 -2.42 3.92
N LEU A 132 3.95 -1.24 4.25
CA LEU A 132 3.38 -0.34 5.25
C LEU A 132 2.78 0.89 4.56
N GLU A 133 1.53 1.20 4.91
CA GLU A 133 0.82 2.38 4.42
C GLU A 133 0.85 3.47 5.49
N HIS A 134 1.02 4.72 5.08
CA HIS A 134 1.20 5.93 5.89
C HIS A 134 2.56 6.00 6.57
N CYS A 135 2.90 5.05 7.43
CA CYS A 135 4.19 4.96 8.10
C CYS A 135 4.64 6.30 8.72
N THR A 136 3.69 7.02 9.35
CA THR A 136 3.84 8.42 9.78
C THR A 136 5.01 8.63 10.74
N GLU A 137 5.22 7.70 11.69
CA GLU A 137 6.33 7.68 12.63
C GLU A 137 7.51 6.80 12.14
N GLY A 138 7.52 6.40 10.87
CA GLY A 138 8.55 5.53 10.30
C GLY A 138 9.96 6.09 10.47
N TYR A 139 10.15 7.41 10.35
CA TYR A 139 11.45 8.05 10.54
C TYR A 139 12.06 7.83 11.95
N MET A 140 11.23 7.57 12.97
CA MET A 140 11.69 7.28 14.33
C MET A 140 12.30 5.87 14.46
N ILE A 141 11.95 4.97 13.57
CA ILE A 141 12.36 3.55 13.55
C ILE A 141 12.98 3.16 12.20
N LYS A 142 13.56 4.14 11.49
CA LYS A 142 14.11 4.00 10.13
C LYS A 142 15.11 2.85 10.01
N ASP A 143 15.96 2.67 11.04
CA ASP A 143 16.99 1.64 11.03
C ASP A 143 16.38 0.23 11.08
N ILE A 144 15.30 0.03 11.85
CA ILE A 144 14.55 -1.22 11.90
C ILE A 144 13.86 -1.48 10.55
N LEU A 145 13.23 -0.45 9.96
CA LEU A 145 12.57 -0.58 8.66
C LEU A 145 13.55 -0.96 7.54
N ALA A 146 14.77 -0.39 7.58
CA ALA A 146 15.83 -0.72 6.64
C ALA A 146 16.34 -2.17 6.85
N GLU A 147 16.60 -2.58 8.10
CA GLU A 147 17.02 -3.93 8.45
C GLU A 147 15.99 -4.99 8.01
N GLU A 148 14.71 -4.74 8.26
CA GLU A 148 13.61 -5.62 7.89
C GLU A 148 13.26 -5.58 6.39
N ASN A 149 13.86 -4.65 5.63
CA ASN A 149 13.63 -4.45 4.19
C ASN A 149 12.15 -4.35 3.83
N VAL A 150 11.35 -3.67 4.65
CA VAL A 150 9.91 -3.49 4.44
C VAL A 150 9.65 -2.24 3.62
N PRO A 151 9.06 -2.35 2.43
CA PRO A 151 8.67 -1.20 1.62
C PRO A 151 7.58 -0.37 2.31
N VAL A 152 7.65 0.95 2.16
CA VAL A 152 6.70 1.88 2.76
C VAL A 152 6.03 2.78 1.72
N VAL A 153 4.77 3.11 1.94
CA VAL A 153 4.01 4.09 1.15
C VAL A 153 3.64 5.24 2.07
N VAL A 154 4.39 6.33 1.97
CA VAL A 154 4.23 7.50 2.85
C VAL A 154 3.17 8.45 2.31
N GLY A 155 2.27 8.89 3.16
CA GLY A 155 1.23 9.87 2.84
C GLY A 155 -0.07 9.63 3.62
N PRO A 156 -1.08 10.47 3.43
CA PRO A 156 -1.05 11.76 2.73
C PRO A 156 -0.19 12.78 3.47
N MET A 157 0.55 13.61 2.74
CA MET A 157 1.47 14.59 3.38
C MET A 157 0.88 15.98 3.52
N LEU A 158 -0.07 16.34 2.66
CA LEU A 158 -0.71 17.65 2.59
C LEU A 158 -2.05 17.66 3.36
N THR A 159 -2.05 17.13 4.58
CA THR A 159 -3.23 17.09 5.45
C THR A 159 -2.96 17.71 6.81
N ASP A 160 -4.02 17.95 7.56
CA ASP A 160 -3.95 18.32 8.97
C ASP A 160 -3.60 17.13 9.88
N ARG A 161 -3.48 17.42 11.18
CA ARG A 161 -3.25 16.42 12.21
C ARG A 161 -4.55 16.11 12.96
N SER A 162 -5.57 15.68 12.23
CA SER A 162 -6.93 15.44 12.74
C SER A 162 -7.04 14.31 13.77
N LYS A 163 -6.01 13.46 13.87
CA LYS A 163 -5.95 12.34 14.82
C LYS A 163 -4.68 12.39 15.66
N ILE A 164 -4.73 11.83 16.87
CA ILE A 164 -3.57 11.76 17.77
C ILE A 164 -2.41 10.98 17.12
N GLU A 165 -2.70 9.93 16.38
CA GLU A 165 -1.68 9.14 15.69
C GLU A 165 -0.95 9.91 14.56
N LEU A 166 -1.46 11.09 14.14
CA LEU A 166 -0.81 11.98 13.17
C LEU A 166 0.04 13.08 13.82
N ARG A 167 0.09 13.18 15.15
CA ARG A 167 0.78 14.26 15.86
C ARG A 167 2.24 14.45 15.44
N ASN A 168 2.91 13.37 15.10
CA ASN A 168 4.32 13.34 14.70
C ASN A 168 4.51 13.31 13.17
N GLN A 169 3.48 13.67 12.41
CA GLN A 169 3.58 13.79 10.96
C GLN A 169 4.66 14.80 10.56
N SER A 170 5.51 14.42 9.62
CA SER A 170 6.60 15.24 9.12
C SER A 170 6.78 15.07 7.62
N LEU A 171 6.91 16.18 6.90
CA LEU A 171 7.24 16.19 5.48
C LEU A 171 8.67 15.68 5.20
N LYS A 172 9.54 15.62 6.23
CA LYS A 172 10.89 15.05 6.15
C LYS A 172 10.89 13.52 6.15
N ASN A 173 9.78 12.89 6.59
CA ASN A 173 9.70 11.44 6.78
C ASN A 173 10.14 10.64 5.53
N PRO A 174 9.61 10.88 4.31
CA PRO A 174 10.00 10.09 3.15
C PRO A 174 11.50 10.22 2.82
N GLY A 175 12.08 11.41 2.91
CA GLY A 175 13.51 11.63 2.68
C GLY A 175 14.41 10.96 3.72
N ILE A 176 14.01 10.97 5.00
CA ILE A 176 14.74 10.28 6.07
C ILE A 176 14.74 8.76 5.85
N LEU A 177 13.59 8.20 5.44
CA LEU A 177 13.44 6.77 5.16
C LEU A 177 14.25 6.36 3.92
N ALA A 178 14.15 7.11 2.81
CA ALA A 178 14.90 6.85 1.59
C ALA A 178 16.42 6.87 1.87
N LYS A 179 16.92 7.89 2.60
CA LYS A 179 18.32 8.00 2.99
C LYS A 179 18.80 6.84 3.88
N ALA A 180 17.91 6.22 4.64
CA ALA A 180 18.20 5.02 5.43
C ALA A 180 18.19 3.73 4.60
N GLY A 181 17.90 3.78 3.28
CA GLY A 181 17.84 2.63 2.39
C GLY A 181 16.48 1.95 2.33
N VAL A 182 15.44 2.52 2.94
CA VAL A 182 14.07 2.00 2.86
C VAL A 182 13.49 2.30 1.48
N LYS A 183 12.85 1.33 0.83
CA LYS A 183 12.10 1.57 -0.42
C LYS A 183 10.85 2.37 -0.11
N VAL A 184 10.83 3.63 -0.53
CA VAL A 184 9.75 4.58 -0.29
C VAL A 184 8.91 4.77 -1.56
N ALA A 185 7.59 4.69 -1.42
CA ALA A 185 6.62 5.28 -2.35
C ALA A 185 5.87 6.41 -1.65
N ILE A 186 5.31 7.34 -2.43
CA ILE A 186 4.50 8.46 -1.93
C ILE A 186 3.07 8.30 -2.44
N MET A 187 2.09 8.53 -1.57
CA MET A 187 0.67 8.50 -1.92
C MET A 187 -0.07 9.76 -1.47
N THR A 188 -1.19 10.04 -2.13
CA THR A 188 -2.14 11.06 -1.72
C THR A 188 -3.21 10.54 -0.77
N ASP A 189 -3.42 9.21 -0.73
CA ASP A 189 -4.54 8.58 -0.01
C ASP A 189 -5.89 9.20 -0.45
N HIS A 190 -6.05 9.35 -1.78
CA HIS A 190 -7.28 9.94 -2.34
C HIS A 190 -8.54 9.29 -1.72
N PRO A 191 -9.54 10.06 -1.30
CA PRO A 191 -9.75 11.50 -1.50
C PRO A 191 -9.19 12.41 -0.39
N CYS A 192 -8.40 11.91 0.58
CA CYS A 192 -7.83 12.76 1.64
C CYS A 192 -7.03 13.93 1.05
N VAL A 193 -6.16 13.63 0.11
CA VAL A 193 -5.57 14.62 -0.81
C VAL A 193 -5.96 14.20 -2.23
N PRO A 194 -6.53 15.09 -3.06
CA PRO A 194 -6.88 14.73 -4.43
C PRO A 194 -5.67 14.21 -5.23
N ILE A 195 -5.89 13.17 -6.04
CA ILE A 195 -4.81 12.42 -6.71
C ILE A 195 -3.93 13.29 -7.62
N GLN A 196 -4.47 14.37 -8.22
CA GLN A 196 -3.71 15.32 -9.03
C GLN A 196 -2.59 16.03 -8.25
N TYR A 197 -2.60 16.00 -6.91
CA TYR A 197 -1.55 16.58 -6.06
C TYR A 197 -0.45 15.59 -5.67
N LEU A 198 -0.38 14.42 -6.33
CA LEU A 198 0.70 13.45 -6.08
C LEU A 198 2.08 14.06 -6.35
N LEU A 199 2.23 14.74 -7.49
CA LEU A 199 3.48 15.44 -7.86
C LEU A 199 3.85 16.52 -6.83
N LEU A 200 2.86 17.31 -6.38
CA LEU A 200 3.06 18.32 -5.34
C LEU A 200 3.50 17.67 -4.01
N SER A 201 2.92 16.51 -3.66
CA SER A 201 3.33 15.77 -2.45
C SER A 201 4.81 15.37 -2.51
N ALA A 202 5.29 14.89 -3.68
CA ALA A 202 6.70 14.57 -3.90
C ALA A 202 7.58 15.83 -3.84
N ALA A 203 7.16 16.93 -4.49
CA ALA A 203 7.89 18.21 -4.46
C ALA A 203 8.05 18.75 -3.02
N MET A 204 7.04 18.57 -2.17
CA MET A 204 7.11 18.94 -0.75
C MET A 204 8.12 18.11 0.01
N ALA A 205 8.28 16.83 -0.31
CA ALA A 205 9.32 15.97 0.27
C ALA A 205 10.73 16.43 -0.16
N VAL A 206 10.90 16.81 -1.43
CA VAL A 206 12.16 17.40 -1.96
C VAL A 206 12.50 18.68 -1.23
N ARG A 207 11.55 19.59 -1.09
CA ARG A 207 11.75 20.84 -0.34
C ARG A 207 12.24 20.60 1.09
N GLU A 208 11.81 19.52 1.71
CA GLU A 208 12.19 19.13 3.08
C GLU A 208 13.43 18.21 3.13
N GLY A 209 14.14 18.05 2.00
CA GLY A 209 15.46 17.41 1.93
C GLY A 209 15.48 15.97 1.44
N MET A 210 14.42 15.50 0.80
CA MET A 210 14.46 14.27 0.01
C MET A 210 15.24 14.50 -1.29
N ASP A 211 16.04 13.53 -1.72
CA ASP A 211 16.70 13.60 -3.01
C ASP A 211 15.67 13.63 -4.14
N GLU A 212 15.92 14.41 -5.20
CA GLU A 212 14.99 14.61 -6.30
C GLU A 212 14.73 13.33 -7.10
N GLU A 213 15.79 12.54 -7.34
CA GLU A 213 15.66 11.25 -8.02
C GLU A 213 14.88 10.27 -7.17
N ASP A 214 15.16 10.19 -5.86
CA ASP A 214 14.39 9.37 -4.93
C ASP A 214 12.91 9.76 -4.90
N ALA A 215 12.60 11.05 -4.97
CA ALA A 215 11.22 11.53 -5.00
C ALA A 215 10.50 11.18 -6.32
N LEU A 216 11.18 11.26 -7.45
CA LEU A 216 10.64 10.78 -8.74
C LEU A 216 10.42 9.28 -8.71
N ARG A 217 11.38 8.50 -8.21
CA ARG A 217 11.24 7.05 -8.04
C ARG A 217 10.10 6.69 -7.12
N ALA A 218 9.88 7.47 -6.05
CA ALA A 218 8.81 7.24 -5.07
C ALA A 218 7.38 7.38 -5.65
N ILE A 219 7.20 8.13 -6.72
CA ILE A 219 5.91 8.29 -7.42
C ILE A 219 5.83 7.53 -8.75
N THR A 220 6.88 6.77 -9.10
CA THR A 220 6.97 6.00 -10.35
C THR A 220 7.36 4.56 -10.05
N ILE A 221 8.63 4.17 -10.28
CA ILE A 221 9.08 2.78 -10.21
C ILE A 221 8.94 2.15 -8.81
N ASN A 222 9.21 2.90 -7.73
CA ASN A 222 9.02 2.36 -6.39
C ASN A 222 7.54 2.09 -6.09
N ALA A 223 6.64 3.00 -6.50
CA ALA A 223 5.20 2.80 -6.35
C ALA A 223 4.72 1.58 -7.15
N ALA A 224 5.20 1.42 -8.39
CA ALA A 224 4.92 0.26 -9.22
C ALA A 224 5.43 -1.04 -8.58
N SER A 225 6.65 -1.04 -8.03
CA SER A 225 7.25 -2.18 -7.32
C SER A 225 6.45 -2.56 -6.07
N VAL A 226 6.02 -1.58 -5.27
CA VAL A 226 5.17 -1.81 -4.08
C VAL A 226 3.80 -2.37 -4.46
N ALA A 227 3.29 -2.02 -5.64
CA ALA A 227 2.05 -2.57 -6.19
C ALA A 227 2.28 -3.92 -6.93
N GLY A 228 3.53 -4.35 -7.17
CA GLY A 228 3.86 -5.58 -7.87
C GLY A 228 3.48 -5.54 -9.35
N ILE A 229 3.69 -4.37 -10.00
CA ILE A 229 3.41 -4.11 -11.42
C ILE A 229 4.58 -3.40 -12.12
N ASP A 230 5.77 -3.44 -11.52
CA ASP A 230 6.96 -2.79 -12.03
C ASP A 230 7.57 -3.48 -13.27
N ASP A 231 7.10 -4.66 -13.59
CA ASP A 231 7.31 -5.33 -14.87
C ASP A 231 6.58 -4.67 -16.05
N ARG A 232 5.50 -3.93 -15.77
CA ARG A 232 4.65 -3.28 -16.78
C ARG A 232 4.81 -1.76 -16.84
N VAL A 233 4.93 -1.10 -15.68
CA VAL A 233 4.89 0.37 -15.56
C VAL A 233 5.95 0.90 -14.59
N GLY A 234 6.07 2.23 -14.49
CA GLY A 234 6.91 2.92 -13.51
C GLY A 234 8.28 3.35 -14.03
N SER A 235 8.69 2.92 -15.21
CA SER A 235 9.91 3.38 -15.89
C SER A 235 9.73 3.34 -17.41
N ILE A 236 10.53 4.11 -18.12
CA ILE A 236 10.54 4.13 -19.60
C ILE A 236 11.60 3.13 -20.07
N GLU A 237 11.15 1.91 -20.34
CA GLU A 237 11.99 0.79 -20.77
C GLU A 237 11.31 -0.01 -21.87
N PRO A 238 12.06 -0.62 -22.80
CA PRO A 238 11.50 -1.51 -23.82
C PRO A 238 10.74 -2.68 -23.16
N GLY A 239 9.52 -2.93 -23.63
CA GLY A 239 8.66 -4.02 -23.13
C GLY A 239 7.68 -3.60 -22.03
N LYS A 240 7.79 -2.38 -21.51
CA LYS A 240 6.78 -1.80 -20.58
C LYS A 240 5.69 -1.02 -21.34
N ASP A 241 4.56 -0.85 -20.67
CA ASP A 241 3.45 -0.06 -21.17
C ASP A 241 3.92 1.39 -21.39
N ALA A 242 3.50 2.01 -22.49
CA ALA A 242 3.87 3.39 -22.80
C ALA A 242 2.93 4.36 -22.03
N ASP A 243 3.13 4.46 -20.73
CA ASP A 243 2.48 5.41 -19.83
C ASP A 243 3.46 6.55 -19.54
N ILE A 244 3.28 7.68 -20.22
CA ILE A 244 4.26 8.78 -20.25
C ILE A 244 3.55 10.10 -19.99
N VAL A 245 4.17 10.93 -19.13
CA VAL A 245 3.75 12.31 -18.90
C VAL A 245 4.85 13.25 -19.39
N ILE A 246 4.48 14.24 -20.21
CA ILE A 246 5.38 15.27 -20.72
C ILE A 246 5.07 16.59 -20.04
N PHE A 247 6.12 17.25 -19.57
CA PHE A 247 6.06 18.54 -18.87
C PHE A 247 6.74 19.66 -19.68
N ASP A 248 6.32 20.92 -19.47
CA ASP A 248 6.95 22.11 -20.07
C ASP A 248 8.16 22.63 -19.28
N GLY A 249 8.56 21.95 -18.22
CA GLY A 249 9.69 22.28 -17.35
C GLY A 249 10.02 21.17 -16.39
N TYR A 250 10.77 21.47 -15.32
CA TYR A 250 11.12 20.52 -14.30
C TYR A 250 9.89 20.11 -13.47
N PRO A 251 9.58 18.80 -13.29
CA PRO A 251 8.32 18.35 -12.70
C PRO A 251 8.01 18.90 -11.30
N PHE A 252 9.03 19.15 -10.46
CA PHE A 252 8.83 19.65 -9.09
C PHE A 252 8.77 21.18 -8.98
N GLU A 253 8.96 21.90 -10.09
CA GLU A 253 8.75 23.33 -10.14
C GLU A 253 7.26 23.67 -10.13
N PHE A 254 6.82 24.52 -9.20
CA PHE A 254 5.40 24.84 -9.01
C PHE A 254 4.70 25.37 -10.27
N ARG A 255 5.43 26.03 -11.17
CA ARG A 255 4.89 26.62 -12.40
C ARG A 255 4.84 25.62 -13.57
N THR A 256 5.55 24.51 -13.47
CA THR A 256 5.59 23.47 -14.51
C THR A 256 4.22 22.86 -14.69
N LYS A 257 3.86 22.65 -15.94
CA LYS A 257 2.56 22.09 -16.32
C LYS A 257 2.73 20.82 -17.14
N VAL A 258 1.76 19.93 -17.03
CA VAL A 258 1.64 18.79 -17.93
C VAL A 258 1.25 19.32 -19.31
N VAL A 259 2.03 18.94 -20.33
CA VAL A 259 1.79 19.27 -21.74
C VAL A 259 1.02 18.13 -22.40
N MET A 260 1.40 16.88 -22.11
CA MET A 260 0.79 15.70 -22.70
C MET A 260 0.79 14.54 -21.71
N THR A 261 -0.25 13.73 -21.74
CA THR A 261 -0.31 12.44 -21.05
C THR A 261 -0.64 11.34 -22.05
N ILE A 262 0.17 10.29 -22.03
CA ILE A 262 0.04 9.11 -22.87
C ILE A 262 -0.23 7.92 -21.94
N ILE A 263 -1.24 7.11 -22.25
CA ILE A 263 -1.56 5.86 -21.55
C ILE A 263 -1.71 4.75 -22.59
N ASP A 264 -1.00 3.64 -22.42
CA ASP A 264 -0.95 2.53 -23.41
C ASP A 264 -0.59 3.01 -24.81
N GLY A 265 0.32 3.98 -24.93
CA GLY A 265 0.74 4.57 -26.20
C GLY A 265 -0.30 5.49 -26.86
N LYS A 266 -1.41 5.78 -26.21
CA LYS A 266 -2.47 6.70 -26.70
C LYS A 266 -2.37 8.03 -26.00
N VAL A 267 -2.40 9.14 -26.75
CA VAL A 267 -2.52 10.49 -26.18
C VAL A 267 -3.93 10.62 -25.58
N VAL A 268 -4.00 10.77 -24.26
CA VAL A 268 -5.26 10.91 -23.51
C VAL A 268 -5.50 12.33 -23.02
N TYR A 269 -4.45 13.13 -23.00
CA TYR A 269 -4.50 14.56 -22.70
C TYR A 269 -3.42 15.28 -23.49
N GLU A 270 -3.78 16.41 -24.08
CA GLU A 270 -2.87 17.37 -24.68
C GLU A 270 -3.32 18.77 -24.35
N ARG A 271 -2.40 19.58 -23.85
CA ARG A 271 -2.66 20.96 -23.47
C ARG A 271 -2.82 21.82 -24.73
N GLN A 272 -3.94 22.52 -24.84
CA GLN A 272 -4.22 23.54 -25.86
C GLN A 272 -3.54 24.87 -25.54
#